data_4a337bd7088a8c0695cc50208d4e148a
#
_entry.id   4a337bd7088a8c0695cc50208d4e148a
#
_cell.length_a   1.000
_cell.length_b   1.000
_cell.length_c   1.000
_cell.angle_alpha   90.00
_cell.angle_beta   90.00
_cell.angle_gamma   90.00
#
_symmetry.space_group_name_H-M   'P 1'
#
loop_
_entity.id
_entity.type
_entity.pdbx_description
1 polymer ?
#
loop_
_entity_poly.entity_id
_entity_poly.type
_entity_poly.pdbx_seq_one_letter_code
_entity_poly.pdbx_strand_id
1 'polypeptide(L)'
;MDTLSNIPVFADAQWCAIATDIAFKVLCSLGAIMLVMCFAGLSVVAERKVCAYIQGRFGPNRTAIPIVAAVPLVGNFLKKNGLMQLVADGLKFLLKEDPLPKHVNKFWYMAAPVIALSPVLIAACVVPFGAYWSDGQLCPLSAADIDVSLVFALAIGSLGVYGALMAGWSSNSKFPYMGAMRASAQVVSYELAMGLSVLPVVMWVARNSDSPLCLFEIARAQQNVWFCLLQPVSAFLFLVALFAETNRLPFDMAESETDLVSGYHTEYGSFKFGLFFVGEYGHMVLGSSLFIVLFLGGWNPLPGVVWPESWGWVGAVMSLLTFIVKIAAMLFFFIWVRWTLPRFRYDQVMRLGWKALVPLALANFVAYLLIMSF
;
A
#
# COMPACT_ATOMS: atom_id res chain seq x y z
N MET A 1 -1.22 48.88 -30.22
CA MET A 1 -1.99 48.34 -29.09
C MET A 1 -1.19 47.28 -28.32
N ASP A 2 0.13 47.36 -28.33
CA ASP A 2 1.03 46.30 -27.81
C ASP A 2 1.80 46.68 -26.53
N THR A 3 1.26 47.60 -25.72
CA THR A 3 1.92 48.04 -24.48
C THR A 3 1.19 47.67 -23.18
N LEU A 4 0.10 46.88 -23.28
CA LEU A 4 -0.68 46.47 -22.11
C LEU A 4 -0.29 45.08 -21.53
N SER A 5 0.60 44.35 -22.19
CA SER A 5 1.03 42.99 -21.73
C SER A 5 2.13 42.99 -20.66
N ASN A 6 2.66 44.17 -20.30
CA ASN A 6 3.72 44.31 -19.30
C ASN A 6 3.24 44.87 -17.95
N ILE A 7 1.97 44.69 -17.60
CA ILE A 7 1.48 45.11 -16.29
C ILE A 7 1.74 43.98 -15.28
N PRO A 8 2.47 44.21 -14.18
CA PRO A 8 2.84 43.20 -13.18
C PRO A 8 1.65 42.48 -12.55
N VAL A 9 0.45 43.06 -12.63
CA VAL A 9 -0.81 42.49 -12.11
C VAL A 9 -1.19 41.17 -12.81
N PHE A 10 -0.90 41.01 -14.11
CA PHE A 10 -1.17 39.74 -14.82
C PHE A 10 -0.15 38.63 -14.49
N ALA A 11 1.10 39.03 -14.24
CA ALA A 11 2.12 38.08 -13.76
C ALA A 11 1.78 37.55 -12.36
N ASP A 12 1.30 38.43 -11.47
CA ASP A 12 0.92 38.03 -10.10
C ASP A 12 -0.28 37.08 -10.09
N ALA A 13 -1.26 37.23 -10.98
CA ALA A 13 -2.41 36.33 -11.09
C ALA A 13 -2.00 34.93 -11.57
N GLN A 14 -1.07 34.83 -12.53
CA GLN A 14 -0.52 33.53 -12.98
C GLN A 14 0.31 32.84 -11.89
N TRP A 15 1.15 33.62 -11.21
CA TRP A 15 1.92 33.10 -10.07
C TRP A 15 1.04 32.63 -8.92
N CYS A 16 -0.05 33.36 -8.61
CA CYS A 16 -1.02 32.91 -7.61
C CYS A 16 -1.73 31.63 -8.02
N ALA A 17 -2.13 31.47 -9.29
CA ALA A 17 -2.76 30.24 -9.78
C ALA A 17 -1.80 29.03 -9.71
N ILE A 18 -0.55 29.21 -10.13
CA ILE A 18 0.49 28.19 -10.03
C ILE A 18 0.76 27.83 -8.56
N ALA A 19 0.86 28.83 -7.69
CA ALA A 19 1.10 28.61 -6.27
C ALA A 19 -0.05 27.85 -5.58
N THR A 20 -1.31 28.14 -5.95
CA THR A 20 -2.48 27.39 -5.42
C THR A 20 -2.51 25.96 -5.90
N ASP A 21 -2.15 25.69 -7.16
CA ASP A 21 -2.07 24.32 -7.69
C ASP A 21 -0.95 23.51 -7.01
N ILE A 22 0.23 24.11 -6.84
CA ILE A 22 1.34 23.48 -6.11
C ILE A 22 0.94 23.22 -4.65
N ALA A 23 0.32 24.18 -3.97
CA ALA A 23 -0.13 24.03 -2.59
C ALA A 23 -1.15 22.88 -2.46
N PHE A 24 -2.08 22.77 -3.41
CA PHE A 24 -3.06 21.68 -3.45
C PHE A 24 -2.38 20.32 -3.63
N LYS A 25 -1.44 20.19 -4.57
CA LYS A 25 -0.69 18.94 -4.80
C LYS A 25 0.16 18.54 -3.59
N VAL A 26 0.79 19.51 -2.93
CA VAL A 26 1.52 19.27 -1.66
C VAL A 26 0.56 18.81 -0.57
N LEU A 27 -0.62 19.40 -0.44
CA LEU A 27 -1.63 18.98 0.53
C LEU A 27 -2.11 17.55 0.25
N CYS A 28 -2.35 17.20 -1.02
CA CYS A 28 -2.72 15.86 -1.43
C CYS A 28 -1.60 14.84 -1.12
N SER A 29 -0.32 15.19 -1.33
CA SER A 29 0.80 14.31 -1.01
C SER A 29 0.91 14.06 0.49
N LEU A 30 0.80 15.10 1.30
CA LEU A 30 0.78 14.96 2.76
C LEU A 30 -0.43 14.14 3.22
N GLY A 31 -1.59 14.35 2.62
CA GLY A 31 -2.80 13.57 2.89
C GLY A 31 -2.63 12.09 2.57
N ALA A 32 -2.04 11.75 1.42
CA ALA A 32 -1.74 10.38 1.01
C ALA A 32 -0.77 9.70 1.98
N ILE A 33 0.33 10.37 2.33
CA ILE A 33 1.32 9.87 3.30
C ILE A 33 0.67 9.65 4.67
N MET A 34 -0.09 10.63 5.18
CA MET A 34 -0.80 10.51 6.45
C MET A 34 -1.82 9.38 6.44
N LEU A 35 -2.53 9.18 5.35
CA LEU A 35 -3.49 8.08 5.19
C LEU A 35 -2.77 6.73 5.30
N VAL A 36 -1.69 6.53 4.56
CA VAL A 36 -0.90 5.27 4.60
C VAL A 36 -0.35 5.04 6.01
N MET A 37 0.25 6.05 6.64
CA MET A 37 0.81 5.94 7.99
C MET A 37 -0.25 5.66 9.05
N CYS A 38 -1.41 6.31 8.97
CA CYS A 38 -2.55 6.04 9.87
C CYS A 38 -3.06 4.61 9.72
N PHE A 39 -3.27 4.14 8.48
CA PHE A 39 -3.72 2.78 8.25
C PHE A 39 -2.68 1.74 8.64
N ALA A 40 -1.39 1.98 8.39
CA ALA A 40 -0.30 1.12 8.86
C ALA A 40 -0.35 0.98 10.39
N GLY A 41 -0.50 2.07 11.12
CA GLY A 41 -0.63 2.04 12.57
C GLY A 41 -1.91 1.36 13.07
N LEU A 42 -3.06 1.67 12.45
CA LEU A 42 -4.35 1.06 12.81
C LEU A 42 -4.39 -0.44 12.52
N SER A 43 -3.73 -0.90 11.45
CA SER A 43 -3.66 -2.32 11.09
C SER A 43 -2.94 -3.15 12.15
N VAL A 44 -1.92 -2.62 12.83
CA VAL A 44 -1.26 -3.28 13.97
C VAL A 44 -2.24 -3.57 15.11
N VAL A 45 -3.06 -2.57 15.47
CA VAL A 45 -4.07 -2.73 16.51
C VAL A 45 -5.19 -3.67 16.07
N ALA A 46 -5.64 -3.54 14.82
CA ALA A 46 -6.66 -4.39 14.23
C ALA A 46 -6.22 -5.85 14.22
N GLU A 47 -4.98 -6.13 13.83
CA GLU A 47 -4.42 -7.47 13.83
C GLU A 47 -4.42 -8.10 15.21
N ARG A 48 -3.96 -7.37 16.24
CA ARG A 48 -4.01 -7.86 17.64
C ARG A 48 -5.43 -8.13 18.12
N LYS A 49 -6.40 -7.32 17.69
CA LYS A 49 -7.82 -7.51 18.03
C LYS A 49 -8.43 -8.71 17.33
N VAL A 50 -8.28 -8.81 16.03
CA VAL A 50 -8.83 -9.90 15.21
C VAL A 50 -8.21 -11.23 15.66
N CYS A 51 -6.89 -11.29 15.86
CA CYS A 51 -6.23 -12.46 16.41
C CYS A 51 -6.83 -12.90 17.75
N ALA A 52 -7.04 -11.94 18.67
CA ALA A 52 -7.62 -12.24 19.97
C ALA A 52 -9.05 -12.77 19.85
N TYR A 53 -9.87 -12.22 18.97
CA TYR A 53 -11.25 -12.70 18.73
C TYR A 53 -11.27 -14.11 18.14
N ILE A 54 -10.39 -14.42 17.19
CA ILE A 54 -10.24 -15.78 16.64
C ILE A 54 -9.86 -16.77 17.75
N GLN A 55 -9.05 -16.35 18.72
CA GLN A 55 -8.63 -17.17 19.86
C GLN A 55 -9.64 -17.16 21.03
N GLY A 56 -10.81 -16.54 20.89
CA GLY A 56 -11.83 -16.44 21.93
C GLY A 56 -11.46 -15.59 23.14
N ARG A 57 -10.51 -14.64 22.99
CA ARG A 57 -10.05 -13.73 24.04
C ARG A 57 -10.22 -12.26 23.69
N PHE A 58 -10.26 -11.40 24.70
CA PHE A 58 -10.27 -9.95 24.49
C PHE A 58 -8.87 -9.46 24.12
N GLY A 59 -8.77 -8.67 23.05
CA GLY A 59 -7.53 -8.00 22.64
C GLY A 59 -7.13 -6.88 23.61
N PRO A 60 -6.15 -6.01 23.22
CA PRO A 60 -5.66 -4.92 24.06
C PRO A 60 -6.82 -3.97 24.45
N ASN A 61 -7.07 -3.81 25.75
CA ASN A 61 -8.16 -2.99 26.28
C ASN A 61 -7.83 -2.31 27.61
N ARG A 62 -6.58 -2.45 28.12
CA ARG A 62 -6.18 -1.93 29.44
C ARG A 62 -5.29 -0.71 29.40
N THR A 63 -4.62 -0.45 28.26
CA THR A 63 -3.72 0.68 28.09
C THR A 63 -4.50 1.99 28.16
N ALA A 64 -4.08 2.90 29.01
CA ALA A 64 -4.68 4.20 29.17
C ALA A 64 -3.58 5.27 29.26
N ILE A 65 -3.71 6.34 28.48
CA ILE A 65 -2.89 7.55 28.61
C ILE A 65 -3.61 8.44 29.61
N PRO A 66 -2.96 8.87 30.73
CA PRO A 66 -3.65 9.58 31.81
C PRO A 66 -4.44 10.81 31.35
N ILE A 67 -3.86 11.61 30.45
CA ILE A 67 -4.46 12.86 29.93
C ILE A 67 -5.73 12.56 29.12
N VAL A 68 -5.71 11.54 28.25
CA VAL A 68 -6.84 11.18 27.36
C VAL A 68 -7.89 10.39 28.15
N ALA A 69 -7.48 9.61 29.13
CA ALA A 69 -8.37 8.86 30.01
C ALA A 69 -9.21 9.77 30.95
N ALA A 70 -8.77 11.01 31.14
CA ALA A 70 -9.52 12.02 31.93
C ALA A 70 -10.85 12.43 31.25
N VAL A 71 -11.00 12.25 29.92
CA VAL A 71 -12.27 12.50 29.23
C VAL A 71 -13.08 11.20 29.18
N PRO A 72 -14.16 11.06 30.01
CA PRO A 72 -14.76 9.75 30.28
C PRO A 72 -15.37 9.06 29.05
N LEU A 73 -15.97 9.78 28.11
CA LEU A 73 -16.57 9.22 26.89
C LEU A 73 -15.50 8.78 25.88
N VAL A 74 -14.59 9.68 25.52
CA VAL A 74 -13.54 9.45 24.52
C VAL A 74 -12.49 8.48 25.07
N GLY A 75 -12.07 8.66 26.33
CA GLY A 75 -11.08 7.80 26.97
C GLY A 75 -11.54 6.34 27.08
N ASN A 76 -12.79 6.10 27.47
CA ASN A 76 -13.34 4.75 27.55
C ASN A 76 -13.49 4.10 26.18
N PHE A 77 -13.91 4.85 25.16
CA PHE A 77 -14.01 4.35 23.78
C PHE A 77 -12.63 3.95 23.22
N LEU A 78 -11.63 4.83 23.33
CA LEU A 78 -10.26 4.57 22.86
C LEU A 78 -9.59 3.42 23.62
N LYS A 79 -9.82 3.33 24.94
CA LYS A 79 -9.33 2.24 25.78
C LYS A 79 -9.94 0.91 25.38
N LYS A 80 -11.27 0.83 25.23
CA LYS A 80 -12.00 -0.39 24.86
C LYS A 80 -11.58 -0.90 23.48
N ASN A 81 -11.35 -0.01 22.52
CA ASN A 81 -10.88 -0.34 21.18
C ASN A 81 -9.37 -0.60 21.10
N GLY A 82 -8.61 -0.31 22.15
CA GLY A 82 -7.16 -0.57 22.18
C GLY A 82 -6.32 0.42 21.36
N LEU A 83 -6.92 1.55 20.91
CA LEU A 83 -6.21 2.56 20.09
C LEU A 83 -5.07 3.25 20.85
N MET A 84 -5.19 3.35 22.17
CA MET A 84 -4.10 3.88 23.02
C MET A 84 -2.85 3.00 23.02
N GLN A 85 -2.99 1.72 22.66
CA GLN A 85 -1.85 0.81 22.53
C GLN A 85 -0.88 1.24 21.42
N LEU A 86 -1.41 1.80 20.32
CA LEU A 86 -0.58 2.31 19.23
C LEU A 86 0.39 3.40 19.70
N VAL A 87 -0.13 4.36 20.50
CA VAL A 87 0.70 5.45 21.04
C VAL A 87 1.70 4.91 22.06
N ALA A 88 1.30 3.97 22.90
CA ALA A 88 2.18 3.34 23.88
C ALA A 88 3.33 2.55 23.18
N ASP A 89 3.02 1.81 22.11
CA ASP A 89 4.03 1.09 21.34
C ASP A 89 4.97 2.05 20.59
N GLY A 90 4.44 3.13 20.00
CA GLY A 90 5.25 4.17 19.36
C GLY A 90 6.22 4.85 20.34
N LEU A 91 5.72 5.25 21.53
CA LEU A 91 6.57 5.83 22.58
C LEU A 91 7.63 4.84 23.07
N LYS A 92 7.28 3.56 23.21
CA LYS A 92 8.23 2.51 23.58
C LYS A 92 9.37 2.38 22.58
N PHE A 93 9.07 2.43 21.29
CA PHE A 93 10.11 2.38 20.25
C PHE A 93 11.01 3.61 20.27
N LEU A 94 10.51 4.78 20.59
CA LEU A 94 11.29 6.01 20.68
C LEU A 94 12.19 6.07 21.94
N LEU A 95 11.69 5.56 23.07
CA LEU A 95 12.39 5.63 24.36
C LEU A 95 13.34 4.47 24.62
N LYS A 96 13.20 3.36 23.89
CA LYS A 96 14.07 2.19 24.04
C LYS A 96 15.46 2.48 23.49
N GLU A 97 16.50 2.04 24.21
CA GLU A 97 17.89 2.09 23.73
C GLU A 97 18.04 1.37 22.38
N ASP A 98 18.79 1.98 21.48
CA ASP A 98 19.07 1.46 20.13
C ASP A 98 20.51 0.94 20.04
N PRO A 99 20.74 -0.35 20.35
CA PRO A 99 22.09 -0.92 20.33
C PRO A 99 22.61 -1.00 18.90
N LEU A 100 23.82 -0.50 18.68
CA LEU A 100 24.57 -0.67 17.43
C LEU A 100 25.59 -1.80 17.61
N PRO A 101 25.41 -2.98 17.00
CA PRO A 101 26.38 -4.05 17.04
C PRO A 101 27.73 -3.59 16.46
N LYS A 102 28.86 -4.03 17.05
CA LYS A 102 30.21 -3.58 16.63
C LYS A 102 30.62 -4.11 15.24
N HIS A 103 30.02 -5.19 14.78
CA HIS A 103 30.38 -5.91 13.55
C HIS A 103 29.61 -5.45 12.31
N VAL A 104 28.67 -4.48 12.43
CA VAL A 104 27.81 -4.02 11.33
C VAL A 104 28.45 -2.87 10.54
N ASN A 105 28.09 -2.76 9.26
CA ASN A 105 28.38 -1.59 8.45
C ASN A 105 27.37 -0.48 8.78
N LYS A 106 27.81 0.49 9.60
CA LYS A 106 26.95 1.52 10.20
C LYS A 106 26.13 2.31 9.19
N PHE A 107 26.73 2.70 8.06
CA PHE A 107 26.04 3.52 7.05
C PHE A 107 24.83 2.76 6.45
N TRP A 108 25.05 1.57 5.93
CA TRP A 108 24.01 0.75 5.32
C TRP A 108 23.00 0.23 6.33
N TYR A 109 23.46 -0.07 7.55
CA TYR A 109 22.62 -0.48 8.65
C TYR A 109 21.60 0.62 9.05
N MET A 110 22.02 1.90 9.04
CA MET A 110 21.12 3.02 9.32
C MET A 110 20.24 3.40 8.11
N ALA A 111 20.72 3.20 6.90
CA ALA A 111 19.99 3.51 5.68
C ALA A 111 18.89 2.48 5.35
N ALA A 112 19.08 1.21 5.68
CA ALA A 112 18.17 0.11 5.31
C ALA A 112 16.71 0.34 5.72
N PRO A 113 16.36 0.75 6.96
CA PRO A 113 14.96 1.02 7.34
C PRO A 113 14.33 2.17 6.53
N VAL A 114 15.13 3.18 6.19
CA VAL A 114 14.67 4.31 5.37
C VAL A 114 14.42 3.87 3.93
N ILE A 115 15.29 3.04 3.37
CA ILE A 115 15.13 2.46 2.03
C ILE A 115 13.91 1.54 1.98
N ALA A 116 13.57 0.83 3.06
CA ALA A 116 12.39 -0.01 3.13
C ALA A 116 11.08 0.82 3.16
N LEU A 117 11.07 1.95 3.86
CA LEU A 117 9.85 2.77 4.03
C LEU A 117 9.63 3.76 2.87
N SER A 118 10.71 4.37 2.34
CA SER A 118 10.59 5.45 1.35
C SER A 118 9.82 5.08 0.08
N PRO A 119 9.94 3.87 -0.52
CA PRO A 119 9.20 3.51 -1.72
C PRO A 119 7.70 3.52 -1.52
N VAL A 120 7.23 3.05 -0.37
CA VAL A 120 5.80 3.05 -0.03
C VAL A 120 5.23 4.46 -0.01
N LEU A 121 5.95 5.40 0.63
CA LEU A 121 5.49 6.78 0.74
C LEU A 121 5.48 7.49 -0.61
N ILE A 122 6.48 7.22 -1.45
CA ILE A 122 6.57 7.79 -2.81
C ILE A 122 5.47 7.22 -3.70
N ALA A 123 5.27 5.90 -3.71
CA ALA A 123 4.24 5.26 -4.51
C ALA A 123 2.82 5.67 -4.08
N ALA A 124 2.59 5.92 -2.79
CA ALA A 124 1.30 6.41 -2.29
C ALA A 124 0.88 7.75 -2.88
N CYS A 125 1.85 8.63 -3.23
CA CYS A 125 1.55 9.94 -3.81
C CYS A 125 0.92 9.85 -5.21
N VAL A 126 1.09 8.74 -5.92
CA VAL A 126 0.58 8.54 -7.30
C VAL A 126 -0.78 7.83 -7.31
N VAL A 127 -1.16 7.16 -6.21
CA VAL A 127 -2.44 6.46 -6.10
C VAL A 127 -3.58 7.47 -5.97
N PRO A 128 -4.63 7.42 -6.81
CA PRO A 128 -5.82 8.24 -6.68
C PRO A 128 -6.73 7.70 -5.58
N PHE A 129 -6.72 8.33 -4.40
CA PHE A 129 -7.55 7.93 -3.26
C PHE A 129 -9.02 8.38 -3.37
N GLY A 130 -9.33 9.25 -4.31
CA GLY A 130 -10.66 9.76 -4.57
C GLY A 130 -10.72 10.52 -5.88
N ALA A 131 -11.90 11.06 -6.18
CA ALA A 131 -12.11 11.95 -7.32
C ALA A 131 -13.06 13.09 -6.92
N TYR A 132 -12.91 14.22 -7.57
CA TYR A 132 -13.77 15.39 -7.41
C TYR A 132 -14.15 15.96 -8.78
N TRP A 133 -15.29 16.63 -8.84
CA TRP A 133 -15.74 17.31 -10.04
C TRP A 133 -15.25 18.75 -10.06
N SER A 134 -14.60 19.15 -11.16
CA SER A 134 -14.19 20.53 -11.45
C SER A 134 -14.57 20.85 -12.88
N ASP A 135 -15.34 21.91 -13.08
CA ASP A 135 -15.76 22.40 -14.41
C ASP A 135 -16.35 21.32 -15.33
N GLY A 136 -17.15 20.39 -14.78
CA GLY A 136 -17.77 19.29 -15.54
C GLY A 136 -16.82 18.14 -15.86
N GLN A 137 -15.59 18.18 -15.39
CA GLN A 137 -14.60 17.11 -15.53
C GLN A 137 -14.31 16.43 -14.20
N LEU A 138 -14.15 15.12 -14.25
CA LEU A 138 -13.75 14.33 -13.09
C LEU A 138 -12.22 14.41 -12.96
N CYS A 139 -11.75 14.94 -11.84
CA CYS A 139 -10.34 15.09 -11.52
C CYS A 139 -9.91 14.13 -10.41
N PRO A 140 -8.68 13.56 -10.48
CA PRO A 140 -8.17 12.67 -9.45
C PRO A 140 -7.79 13.44 -8.18
N LEU A 141 -8.09 12.84 -7.03
CA LEU A 141 -7.54 13.27 -5.74
C LEU A 141 -6.21 12.54 -5.50
N SER A 142 -5.18 12.90 -6.24
CA SER A 142 -3.83 12.39 -6.16
C SER A 142 -2.82 13.54 -6.10
N ALA A 143 -1.62 13.27 -5.58
CA ALA A 143 -0.56 14.28 -5.53
C ALA A 143 0.11 14.46 -6.89
N ALA A 144 0.31 13.36 -7.62
CA ALA A 144 0.90 13.35 -8.95
C ALA A 144 -0.01 12.58 -9.90
N ASP A 145 -0.43 13.24 -10.97
CA ASP A 145 -1.15 12.63 -12.08
C ASP A 145 -0.15 12.38 -13.21
N ILE A 146 0.22 11.13 -13.39
CA ILE A 146 1.23 10.69 -14.35
C ILE A 146 0.59 9.65 -15.28
N ASP A 147 0.72 9.81 -16.59
CA ASP A 147 0.16 8.89 -17.58
C ASP A 147 0.61 7.43 -17.39
N VAL A 148 1.80 7.23 -16.84
CA VAL A 148 2.41 5.91 -16.55
C VAL A 148 2.36 5.57 -15.06
N SER A 149 1.37 6.07 -14.31
CA SER A 149 1.27 5.97 -12.86
C SER A 149 1.26 4.53 -12.34
N LEU A 150 0.67 3.59 -13.06
CA LEU A 150 0.67 2.17 -12.72
C LEU A 150 2.08 1.58 -12.71
N VAL A 151 2.84 1.80 -13.80
CA VAL A 151 4.22 1.28 -13.92
C VAL A 151 5.11 1.94 -12.88
N PHE A 152 4.93 3.24 -12.65
CA PHE A 152 5.67 3.98 -11.62
C PHE A 152 5.39 3.40 -10.22
N ALA A 153 4.13 3.15 -9.87
CA ALA A 153 3.76 2.61 -8.56
C ALA A 153 4.36 1.20 -8.33
N LEU A 154 4.30 0.32 -9.33
CA LEU A 154 4.89 -1.01 -9.26
C LEU A 154 6.43 -0.94 -9.19
N ALA A 155 7.08 -0.13 -10.04
CA ALA A 155 8.53 0.00 -10.08
C ALA A 155 9.11 0.61 -8.79
N ILE A 156 8.43 1.61 -8.20
CA ILE A 156 8.86 2.17 -6.92
C ILE A 156 8.59 1.17 -5.78
N GLY A 157 7.44 0.45 -5.81
CA GLY A 157 7.13 -0.59 -4.83
C GLY A 157 8.22 -1.64 -4.74
N SER A 158 8.72 -2.11 -5.88
CA SER A 158 9.79 -3.12 -5.96
C SER A 158 11.12 -2.68 -5.34
N LEU A 159 11.39 -1.38 -5.27
CA LEU A 159 12.59 -0.86 -4.57
C LEU A 159 12.58 -1.16 -3.07
N GLY A 160 11.42 -1.44 -2.47
CA GLY A 160 11.30 -1.85 -1.07
C GLY A 160 12.11 -3.10 -0.71
N VAL A 161 12.30 -4.00 -1.68
CA VAL A 161 13.12 -5.22 -1.52
C VAL A 161 14.56 -4.90 -1.13
N TYR A 162 15.12 -3.82 -1.66
CA TYR A 162 16.48 -3.41 -1.33
C TYR A 162 16.63 -3.04 0.15
N GLY A 163 15.56 -2.58 0.81
CA GLY A 163 15.57 -2.32 2.25
C GLY A 163 15.86 -3.59 3.05
N ALA A 164 15.16 -4.68 2.77
CA ALA A 164 15.37 -5.97 3.42
C ALA A 164 16.73 -6.58 3.07
N LEU A 165 17.14 -6.49 1.79
CA LEU A 165 18.43 -7.00 1.32
C LEU A 165 19.62 -6.28 1.99
N MET A 166 19.56 -4.95 2.06
CA MET A 166 20.58 -4.13 2.71
C MET A 166 20.62 -4.36 4.23
N ALA A 167 19.45 -4.57 4.85
CA ALA A 167 19.38 -4.89 6.27
C ALA A 167 20.11 -6.19 6.60
N GLY A 168 19.83 -7.27 5.85
CA GLY A 168 20.50 -8.55 6.06
C GLY A 168 21.99 -8.51 5.75
N TRP A 169 22.38 -7.82 4.67
CA TRP A 169 23.79 -7.70 4.27
C TRP A 169 24.60 -6.87 5.26
N SER A 170 24.08 -5.71 5.69
CA SER A 170 24.76 -4.80 6.62
C SER A 170 24.92 -5.36 8.04
N SER A 171 24.04 -6.28 8.43
CA SER A 171 24.05 -6.96 9.74
C SER A 171 25.26 -7.88 9.93
N ASN A 172 25.95 -8.27 8.85
CA ASN A 172 27.12 -9.16 8.87
C ASN A 172 26.94 -10.42 9.74
N SER A 173 25.72 -10.99 9.72
CA SER A 173 25.31 -12.17 10.46
C SER A 173 24.66 -13.19 9.52
N LYS A 174 24.80 -14.48 9.80
CA LYS A 174 24.34 -15.56 8.91
C LYS A 174 22.81 -15.60 8.77
N PHE A 175 22.09 -15.44 9.88
CA PHE A 175 20.62 -15.54 9.89
C PHE A 175 19.95 -14.35 9.16
N PRO A 176 20.29 -13.08 9.45
CA PRO A 176 19.79 -11.95 8.71
C PRO A 176 20.08 -12.01 7.21
N TYR A 177 21.29 -12.43 6.83
CA TYR A 177 21.68 -12.58 5.43
C TYR A 177 20.81 -13.63 4.70
N MET A 178 20.60 -14.79 5.31
CA MET A 178 19.73 -15.83 4.73
C MET A 178 18.27 -15.38 4.64
N GLY A 179 17.76 -14.67 5.65
CA GLY A 179 16.42 -14.09 5.64
C GLY A 179 16.23 -13.10 4.49
N ALA A 180 17.19 -12.19 4.32
CA ALA A 180 17.17 -11.19 3.25
C ALA A 180 17.22 -11.83 1.84
N MET A 181 18.05 -12.87 1.66
CA MET A 181 18.13 -13.59 0.38
C MET A 181 16.82 -14.33 0.05
N ARG A 182 16.17 -14.95 1.04
CA ARG A 182 14.87 -15.59 0.85
C ARG A 182 13.77 -14.59 0.52
N ALA A 183 13.73 -13.45 1.24
CA ALA A 183 12.79 -12.36 0.99
C ALA A 183 12.94 -11.82 -0.42
N SER A 184 14.15 -11.46 -0.83
CA SER A 184 14.40 -10.89 -2.16
C SER A 184 14.07 -11.88 -3.29
N ALA A 185 14.45 -13.14 -3.16
CA ALA A 185 14.11 -14.17 -4.14
C ALA A 185 12.59 -14.37 -4.29
N GLN A 186 11.83 -14.30 -3.17
CA GLN A 186 10.38 -14.38 -3.19
C GLN A 186 9.79 -13.20 -3.93
N VAL A 187 10.09 -11.96 -3.50
CA VAL A 187 9.46 -10.75 -4.06
C VAL A 187 9.74 -10.64 -5.56
N VAL A 188 11.00 -10.76 -6.01
CA VAL A 188 11.37 -10.71 -7.45
C VAL A 188 10.62 -11.76 -8.27
N SER A 189 10.42 -12.98 -7.72
CA SER A 189 9.69 -14.04 -8.44
C SER A 189 8.19 -13.72 -8.58
N TYR A 190 7.59 -13.14 -7.58
CA TYR A 190 6.15 -12.84 -7.57
C TYR A 190 5.80 -11.52 -8.25
N GLU A 191 6.72 -10.54 -8.31
CA GLU A 191 6.58 -9.33 -9.14
C GLU A 191 6.34 -9.66 -10.61
N LEU A 192 7.01 -10.68 -11.15
CA LEU A 192 6.78 -11.11 -12.53
C LEU A 192 5.33 -11.58 -12.74
N ALA A 193 4.81 -12.40 -11.82
CA ALA A 193 3.43 -12.88 -11.89
C ALA A 193 2.43 -11.73 -11.70
N MET A 194 2.73 -10.78 -10.81
CA MET A 194 1.93 -9.58 -10.57
C MET A 194 1.86 -8.70 -11.82
N GLY A 195 3.00 -8.38 -12.43
CA GLY A 195 3.05 -7.61 -13.67
C GLY A 195 2.26 -8.25 -14.81
N LEU A 196 2.42 -9.57 -15.02
CA LEU A 196 1.65 -10.31 -16.02
C LEU A 196 0.14 -10.32 -15.73
N SER A 197 -0.27 -10.34 -14.48
CA SER A 197 -1.69 -10.32 -14.11
C SER A 197 -2.39 -8.99 -14.38
N VAL A 198 -1.64 -7.89 -14.43
CA VAL A 198 -2.16 -6.54 -14.70
C VAL A 198 -2.28 -6.26 -16.20
N LEU A 199 -1.49 -6.90 -17.05
CA LEU A 199 -1.51 -6.67 -18.51
C LEU A 199 -2.90 -6.80 -19.14
N PRO A 200 -3.76 -7.81 -18.81
CA PRO A 200 -5.12 -7.88 -19.35
C PRO A 200 -5.97 -6.67 -19.00
N VAL A 201 -5.79 -6.09 -17.81
CA VAL A 201 -6.50 -4.87 -17.38
C VAL A 201 -6.08 -3.68 -18.22
N VAL A 202 -4.77 -3.50 -18.40
CA VAL A 202 -4.20 -2.42 -19.23
C VAL A 202 -4.68 -2.54 -20.68
N MET A 203 -4.69 -3.75 -21.26
CA MET A 203 -5.19 -3.99 -22.61
C MET A 203 -6.66 -3.62 -22.76
N TRP A 204 -7.49 -3.94 -21.75
CA TRP A 204 -8.91 -3.59 -21.77
C TRP A 204 -9.11 -2.08 -21.77
N VAL A 205 -8.35 -1.35 -20.96
CA VAL A 205 -8.42 0.12 -20.87
C VAL A 205 -7.89 0.78 -22.14
N ALA A 206 -6.83 0.23 -22.75
CA ALA A 206 -6.22 0.73 -23.99
C ALA A 206 -7.18 0.78 -25.18
N ARG A 207 -8.29 0.06 -25.12
CA ARG A 207 -9.32 0.10 -26.17
C ARG A 207 -10.14 1.40 -26.15
N ASN A 208 -10.26 2.04 -24.99
CA ASN A 208 -11.17 3.16 -24.79
C ASN A 208 -10.51 4.44 -24.25
N SER A 209 -9.22 4.40 -23.91
CA SER A 209 -8.50 5.53 -23.32
C SER A 209 -7.14 5.72 -23.98
N ASP A 210 -6.72 6.97 -24.12
CA ASP A 210 -5.42 7.35 -24.70
C ASP A 210 -4.25 7.06 -23.73
N SER A 211 -4.51 7.03 -22.43
CA SER A 211 -3.51 6.76 -21.37
C SER A 211 -3.87 5.51 -20.55
N PRO A 212 -3.70 4.30 -21.10
CA PRO A 212 -4.13 3.05 -20.46
C PRO A 212 -3.32 2.65 -19.20
N LEU A 213 -2.17 3.25 -18.98
CA LEU A 213 -1.30 3.02 -17.83
C LEU A 213 -1.58 3.99 -16.67
N CYS A 214 -2.51 4.94 -16.85
CA CYS A 214 -2.93 5.86 -15.82
C CYS A 214 -3.89 5.18 -14.84
N LEU A 215 -3.55 5.16 -13.55
CA LEU A 215 -4.39 4.56 -12.49
C LEU A 215 -5.77 5.21 -12.41
N PHE A 216 -5.85 6.50 -12.69
CA PHE A 216 -7.12 7.22 -12.70
C PHE A 216 -8.03 6.74 -13.83
N GLU A 217 -7.51 6.62 -15.06
CA GLU A 217 -8.27 6.11 -16.21
C GLU A 217 -8.68 4.64 -16.01
N ILE A 218 -7.84 3.82 -15.40
CA ILE A 218 -8.19 2.43 -15.05
C ILE A 218 -9.38 2.39 -14.10
N ALA A 219 -9.41 3.22 -13.05
CA ALA A 219 -10.54 3.29 -12.14
C ALA A 219 -11.81 3.87 -12.81
N ARG A 220 -11.64 4.86 -13.70
CA ARG A 220 -12.73 5.45 -14.49
C ARG A 220 -13.35 4.44 -15.44
N ALA A 221 -12.57 3.59 -16.08
CA ALA A 221 -13.08 2.54 -16.98
C ALA A 221 -13.97 1.50 -16.27
N GLN A 222 -13.88 1.41 -14.93
CA GLN A 222 -14.67 0.48 -14.11
C GLN A 222 -15.98 1.08 -13.57
N GLN A 223 -16.42 2.23 -14.05
CA GLN A 223 -17.65 2.86 -13.56
C GLN A 223 -18.88 1.96 -13.71
N ASN A 224 -18.99 1.22 -14.82
CA ASN A 224 -20.13 0.36 -15.09
C ASN A 224 -19.98 -1.04 -14.48
N VAL A 225 -18.82 -1.66 -14.65
CA VAL A 225 -18.53 -3.02 -14.18
C VAL A 225 -17.12 -3.10 -13.61
N TRP A 226 -16.96 -3.70 -12.44
CA TRP A 226 -15.65 -3.90 -11.86
C TRP A 226 -14.84 -4.97 -12.59
N PHE A 227 -13.56 -4.75 -12.78
CA PHE A 227 -12.67 -5.72 -13.43
C PHE A 227 -12.53 -7.02 -12.66
N CYS A 228 -12.75 -7.03 -11.36
CA CYS A 228 -12.82 -8.27 -10.59
C CYS A 228 -13.88 -9.25 -11.13
N LEU A 229 -15.00 -8.74 -11.66
CA LEU A 229 -16.06 -9.57 -12.27
C LEU A 229 -15.77 -9.94 -13.73
N LEU A 230 -15.15 -9.03 -14.48
CA LEU A 230 -14.77 -9.27 -15.87
C LEU A 230 -13.53 -10.15 -16.01
N GLN A 231 -12.59 -10.00 -15.10
CA GLN A 231 -11.28 -10.64 -15.13
C GLN A 231 -10.94 -11.31 -13.78
N PRO A 232 -11.73 -12.29 -13.32
CA PRO A 232 -11.56 -12.88 -11.99
C PRO A 232 -10.22 -13.62 -11.83
N VAL A 233 -9.68 -14.19 -12.90
CA VAL A 233 -8.38 -14.88 -12.88
C VAL A 233 -7.26 -13.87 -12.68
N SER A 234 -7.26 -12.73 -13.38
CA SER A 234 -6.29 -11.66 -13.18
C SER A 234 -6.33 -11.12 -11.74
N ALA A 235 -7.54 -10.87 -11.21
CA ALA A 235 -7.72 -10.39 -9.84
C ALA A 235 -7.19 -11.39 -8.80
N PHE A 236 -7.46 -12.68 -8.98
CA PHE A 236 -6.96 -13.72 -8.09
C PHE A 236 -5.44 -13.84 -8.13
N LEU A 237 -4.83 -13.83 -9.33
CA LEU A 237 -3.38 -13.90 -9.50
C LEU A 237 -2.68 -12.71 -8.87
N PHE A 238 -3.21 -11.50 -9.11
CA PHE A 238 -2.69 -10.28 -8.49
C PHE A 238 -2.79 -10.35 -6.97
N LEU A 239 -3.91 -10.80 -6.43
CA LEU A 239 -4.11 -10.93 -4.99
C LEU A 239 -3.09 -11.89 -4.35
N VAL A 240 -2.85 -13.06 -4.95
CA VAL A 240 -1.86 -14.02 -4.45
C VAL A 240 -0.45 -13.44 -4.54
N ALA A 241 -0.10 -12.77 -5.64
CA ALA A 241 1.19 -12.11 -5.79
C ALA A 241 1.37 -10.98 -4.75
N LEU A 242 0.31 -10.25 -4.45
CA LEU A 242 0.32 -9.18 -3.45
C LEU A 242 0.59 -9.71 -2.03
N PHE A 243 0.04 -10.86 -1.65
CA PHE A 243 0.38 -11.51 -0.38
C PHE A 243 1.87 -11.88 -0.31
N ALA A 244 2.43 -12.33 -1.41
CA ALA A 244 3.84 -12.71 -1.46
C ALA A 244 4.77 -11.48 -1.45
N GLU A 245 4.38 -10.39 -2.08
CA GLU A 245 5.13 -9.12 -2.09
C GLU A 245 5.18 -8.48 -0.70
N THR A 246 4.06 -8.52 0.03
CA THR A 246 3.98 -7.97 1.39
C THR A 246 4.63 -8.85 2.45
N ASN A 247 5.26 -9.97 2.09
CA ASN A 247 5.89 -10.93 3.00
C ASN A 247 4.98 -11.37 4.16
N ARG A 248 3.66 -11.45 3.91
CA ARG A 248 2.69 -11.85 4.94
C ARG A 248 2.31 -13.31 4.82
N LEU A 249 1.97 -13.93 5.94
CA LEU A 249 1.42 -15.29 5.94
C LEU A 249 0.29 -15.42 4.92
N PRO A 250 0.30 -16.46 4.08
CA PRO A 250 1.09 -17.72 4.16
C PRO A 250 2.51 -17.64 3.56
N PHE A 251 2.95 -16.52 2.98
CA PHE A 251 4.22 -16.33 2.27
C PHE A 251 5.30 -15.62 3.11
N ASP A 252 5.29 -15.78 4.41
CA ASP A 252 6.20 -15.14 5.37
C ASP A 252 7.55 -15.88 5.46
N MET A 253 8.36 -15.78 4.39
CA MET A 253 9.68 -16.40 4.35
C MET A 253 10.78 -15.51 4.91
N ALA A 254 10.54 -14.21 4.93
CA ALA A 254 11.49 -13.20 5.40
C ALA A 254 11.68 -13.24 6.93
N GLU A 255 10.56 -13.42 7.66
CA GLU A 255 10.49 -13.35 9.12
C GLU A 255 10.45 -14.71 9.81
N SER A 256 10.46 -15.82 9.07
CA SER A 256 10.24 -17.16 9.61
C SER A 256 10.93 -17.40 10.96
N GLU A 257 10.23 -17.15 12.07
CA GLU A 257 10.77 -17.28 13.44
C GLU A 257 11.27 -18.69 13.73
N THR A 258 10.60 -19.70 13.15
CA THR A 258 10.96 -21.11 13.35
C THR A 258 12.25 -21.51 12.67
N ASP A 259 12.58 -20.89 11.53
CA ASP A 259 13.73 -21.27 10.71
C ASP A 259 14.93 -20.32 10.88
N LEU A 260 14.69 -19.03 11.02
CA LEU A 260 15.68 -17.96 10.93
C LEU A 260 15.69 -16.99 12.12
N VAL A 261 15.13 -17.39 13.26
CA VAL A 261 14.98 -16.60 14.50
C VAL A 261 14.03 -15.40 14.29
N SER A 262 14.43 -14.38 13.53
CA SER A 262 13.62 -13.20 13.21
C SER A 262 13.94 -12.66 11.80
N GLY A 263 14.62 -13.47 10.97
CA GLY A 263 14.93 -13.09 9.60
C GLY A 263 15.89 -11.91 9.50
N TYR A 264 15.65 -11.02 8.50
CA TYR A 264 16.57 -9.93 8.15
C TYR A 264 16.67 -8.83 9.22
N HIS A 265 15.70 -8.70 10.13
CA HIS A 265 15.67 -7.68 11.17
C HIS A 265 16.15 -8.17 12.55
N THR A 266 16.77 -9.36 12.64
CA THR A 266 17.22 -9.96 13.90
C THR A 266 18.14 -9.04 14.71
N GLU A 267 19.04 -8.30 14.04
CA GLU A 267 19.99 -7.40 14.70
C GLU A 267 19.42 -5.99 14.96
N TYR A 268 18.23 -5.70 14.41
CA TYR A 268 17.60 -4.39 14.56
C TYR A 268 16.81 -4.28 15.85
N GLY A 269 16.92 -3.14 16.52
CA GLY A 269 16.17 -2.85 17.73
C GLY A 269 15.46 -1.51 17.66
N SER A 270 14.66 -1.22 18.68
CA SER A 270 14.11 0.11 18.95
C SER A 270 13.38 0.74 17.74
N PHE A 271 13.67 1.99 17.45
CA PHE A 271 13.01 2.76 16.40
C PHE A 271 13.26 2.21 14.98
N LYS A 272 14.48 1.66 14.72
CA LYS A 272 14.81 1.08 13.41
C LYS A 272 13.96 -0.14 13.08
N PHE A 273 13.74 -1.00 14.06
CA PHE A 273 12.81 -2.13 13.93
C PHE A 273 11.37 -1.65 13.69
N GLY A 274 10.95 -0.59 14.41
CA GLY A 274 9.66 0.03 14.18
C GLY A 274 9.45 0.55 12.76
N LEU A 275 10.50 1.12 12.13
CA LEU A 275 10.44 1.59 10.74
C LEU A 275 10.22 0.46 9.74
N PHE A 276 10.85 -0.70 9.91
CA PHE A 276 10.59 -1.87 9.07
C PHE A 276 9.14 -2.33 9.19
N PHE A 277 8.63 -2.44 10.41
CA PHE A 277 7.23 -2.80 10.64
C PHE A 277 6.25 -1.83 9.99
N VAL A 278 6.48 -0.54 10.14
CA VAL A 278 5.67 0.50 9.48
C VAL A 278 5.79 0.38 7.96
N GLY A 279 6.97 0.07 7.43
CA GLY A 279 7.21 -0.19 6.02
C GLY A 279 6.37 -1.36 5.50
N GLU A 280 6.38 -2.50 6.18
CA GLU A 280 5.61 -3.70 5.79
C GLU A 280 4.09 -3.44 5.81
N TYR A 281 3.57 -2.84 6.88
CA TYR A 281 2.16 -2.47 6.92
C TYR A 281 1.82 -1.40 5.87
N GLY A 282 2.75 -0.49 5.59
CA GLY A 282 2.62 0.48 4.51
C GLY A 282 2.53 -0.19 3.13
N HIS A 283 3.35 -1.21 2.86
CA HIS A 283 3.25 -2.04 1.64
C HIS A 283 1.90 -2.75 1.55
N MET A 284 1.36 -3.26 2.67
CA MET A 284 0.01 -3.82 2.72
C MET A 284 -1.07 -2.81 2.32
N VAL A 285 -0.98 -1.58 2.84
CA VAL A 285 -1.92 -0.49 2.50
C VAL A 285 -1.79 -0.09 1.04
N LEU A 286 -0.56 0.11 0.55
CA LEU A 286 -0.29 0.46 -0.83
C LEU A 286 -0.80 -0.61 -1.80
N GLY A 287 -0.46 -1.87 -1.57
CA GLY A 287 -0.89 -2.98 -2.39
C GLY A 287 -2.41 -3.17 -2.37
N SER A 288 -3.05 -2.99 -1.20
CA SER A 288 -4.52 -2.96 -1.10
C SER A 288 -5.11 -1.83 -1.92
N SER A 289 -4.50 -0.65 -1.91
CA SER A 289 -4.94 0.51 -2.69
C SER A 289 -4.82 0.25 -4.19
N LEU A 290 -3.72 -0.35 -4.64
CA LEU A 290 -3.53 -0.75 -6.04
C LEU A 290 -4.57 -1.80 -6.46
N PHE A 291 -4.83 -2.81 -5.62
CA PHE A 291 -5.87 -3.81 -5.89
C PHE A 291 -7.25 -3.19 -6.05
N ILE A 292 -7.61 -2.22 -5.20
CA ILE A 292 -8.88 -1.51 -5.24
C ILE A 292 -9.01 -0.70 -6.54
N VAL A 293 -7.96 0.02 -6.93
CA VAL A 293 -7.94 0.81 -8.16
C VAL A 293 -8.02 -0.09 -9.40
N LEU A 294 -7.29 -1.22 -9.42
CA LEU A 294 -7.21 -2.11 -10.57
C LEU A 294 -8.45 -2.99 -10.75
N PHE A 295 -9.08 -3.46 -9.67
CA PHE A 295 -10.10 -4.51 -9.75
C PHE A 295 -11.44 -4.17 -9.10
N LEU A 296 -11.49 -3.24 -8.13
CA LEU A 296 -12.69 -2.91 -7.36
C LEU A 296 -13.26 -1.50 -7.67
N GLY A 297 -12.89 -0.92 -8.81
CA GLY A 297 -13.43 0.35 -9.27
C GLY A 297 -13.03 1.58 -8.46
N GLY A 298 -11.87 1.54 -7.77
CA GLY A 298 -11.33 2.70 -7.05
C GLY A 298 -12.31 3.29 -6.03
N TRP A 299 -12.62 4.56 -6.19
CA TRP A 299 -13.51 5.36 -5.32
C TRP A 299 -15.03 5.15 -5.56
N ASN A 300 -15.45 4.40 -6.60
CA ASN A 300 -16.86 4.14 -6.87
C ASN A 300 -17.43 3.14 -5.87
N PRO A 301 -18.61 3.39 -5.25
CA PRO A 301 -19.13 2.53 -4.19
C PRO A 301 -19.56 1.14 -4.70
N LEU A 302 -20.24 1.09 -5.83
CA LEU A 302 -20.76 -0.12 -6.46
C LEU A 302 -20.64 -0.02 -7.98
N PRO A 303 -20.66 -1.16 -8.71
CA PRO A 303 -20.75 -1.13 -10.17
C PRO A 303 -21.98 -0.37 -10.64
N GLY A 304 -21.82 0.55 -11.58
CA GLY A 304 -22.92 1.38 -12.10
C GLY A 304 -23.33 2.57 -11.23
N VAL A 305 -22.73 2.75 -10.07
CA VAL A 305 -23.00 3.90 -9.18
C VAL A 305 -21.80 4.83 -9.16
N VAL A 306 -21.99 6.04 -9.69
CA VAL A 306 -20.98 7.11 -9.69
C VAL A 306 -21.50 8.26 -8.84
N TRP A 307 -20.62 8.92 -8.10
CA TRP A 307 -20.98 10.10 -7.31
C TRP A 307 -21.40 11.24 -8.23
N PRO A 308 -22.62 11.81 -8.07
CA PRO A 308 -23.13 12.83 -8.98
C PRO A 308 -22.37 14.16 -8.84
N GLU A 309 -22.22 14.85 -9.96
CA GLU A 309 -21.58 16.17 -10.01
C GLU A 309 -22.26 17.20 -9.10
N SER A 310 -23.60 17.11 -8.96
CA SER A 310 -24.38 18.00 -8.11
C SER A 310 -23.97 18.05 -6.64
N TRP A 311 -23.22 17.05 -6.17
CA TRP A 311 -22.75 16.96 -4.77
C TRP A 311 -21.45 17.76 -4.53
N GLY A 312 -20.74 18.22 -5.56
CA GLY A 312 -19.54 19.03 -5.44
C GLY A 312 -18.53 18.46 -4.43
N TRP A 313 -18.17 19.23 -3.41
CA TRP A 313 -17.23 18.81 -2.37
C TRP A 313 -17.72 17.62 -1.52
N VAL A 314 -19.02 17.46 -1.33
CA VAL A 314 -19.58 16.30 -0.63
C VAL A 314 -19.29 15.03 -1.42
N GLY A 315 -19.40 15.08 -2.75
CA GLY A 315 -19.03 13.97 -3.62
C GLY A 315 -17.55 13.57 -3.47
N ALA A 316 -16.65 14.54 -3.37
CA ALA A 316 -15.22 14.29 -3.13
C ALA A 316 -14.97 13.59 -1.78
N VAL A 317 -15.61 14.05 -0.72
CA VAL A 317 -15.51 13.42 0.61
C VAL A 317 -16.07 12.00 0.60
N MET A 318 -17.21 11.78 -0.06
CA MET A 318 -17.82 10.45 -0.17
C MET A 318 -16.99 9.49 -1.02
N SER A 319 -16.34 9.97 -2.07
CA SER A 319 -15.39 9.18 -2.87
C SER A 319 -14.19 8.73 -2.03
N LEU A 320 -13.62 9.63 -1.23
CA LEU A 320 -12.55 9.30 -0.30
C LEU A 320 -12.99 8.30 0.78
N LEU A 321 -14.18 8.49 1.37
CA LEU A 321 -14.73 7.57 2.38
C LEU A 321 -14.96 6.18 1.82
N THR A 322 -15.50 6.06 0.60
CA THR A 322 -15.67 4.74 -0.04
C THR A 322 -14.35 4.04 -0.28
N PHE A 323 -13.33 4.77 -0.69
CA PHE A 323 -11.98 4.23 -0.87
C PHE A 323 -11.39 3.75 0.47
N ILE A 324 -11.53 4.55 1.52
CA ILE A 324 -11.11 4.21 2.89
C ILE A 324 -11.79 2.93 3.39
N VAL A 325 -13.09 2.79 3.18
CA VAL A 325 -13.84 1.58 3.59
C VAL A 325 -13.35 0.35 2.85
N LYS A 326 -13.08 0.47 1.55
CA LYS A 326 -12.51 -0.63 0.74
C LYS A 326 -11.10 -1.01 1.22
N ILE A 327 -10.22 -0.04 1.54
CA ILE A 327 -8.92 -0.32 2.14
C ILE A 327 -9.09 -1.09 3.45
N ALA A 328 -9.96 -0.63 4.34
CA ALA A 328 -10.22 -1.28 5.62
C ALA A 328 -10.71 -2.73 5.43
N ALA A 329 -11.58 -2.98 4.45
CA ALA A 329 -12.05 -4.31 4.10
C ALA A 329 -10.93 -5.22 3.58
N MET A 330 -10.04 -4.70 2.72
CA MET A 330 -8.89 -5.43 2.21
C MET A 330 -7.88 -5.74 3.32
N LEU A 331 -7.57 -4.78 4.17
CA LEU A 331 -6.69 -5.00 5.33
C LEU A 331 -7.27 -6.04 6.29
N PHE A 332 -8.59 -6.00 6.54
CA PHE A 332 -9.26 -7.04 7.32
C PHE A 332 -9.10 -8.42 6.66
N PHE A 333 -9.25 -8.50 5.33
CA PHE A 333 -9.04 -9.75 4.59
C PHE A 333 -7.60 -10.27 4.72
N PHE A 334 -6.58 -9.39 4.63
CA PHE A 334 -5.18 -9.75 4.87
C PHE A 334 -4.97 -10.33 6.28
N ILE A 335 -5.52 -9.66 7.30
CA ILE A 335 -5.41 -10.11 8.69
C ILE A 335 -6.12 -11.46 8.86
N TRP A 336 -7.29 -11.63 8.28
CA TRP A 336 -8.06 -12.87 8.37
C TRP A 336 -7.30 -14.05 7.73
N VAL A 337 -6.77 -13.87 6.55
CA VAL A 337 -5.94 -14.88 5.86
C VAL A 337 -4.70 -15.24 6.70
N ARG A 338 -4.02 -14.25 7.27
CA ARG A 338 -2.85 -14.45 8.12
C ARG A 338 -3.12 -15.41 9.29
N TRP A 339 -4.29 -15.32 9.91
CA TRP A 339 -4.63 -16.12 11.10
C TRP A 339 -5.41 -17.40 10.80
N THR A 340 -5.72 -17.69 9.54
CA THR A 340 -6.45 -18.89 9.13
C THR A 340 -5.61 -19.87 8.33
N LEU A 341 -4.69 -19.39 7.49
CA LEU A 341 -3.87 -20.24 6.64
C LEU A 341 -2.53 -20.61 7.31
N PRO A 342 -2.07 -21.87 7.12
CA PRO A 342 -0.74 -22.28 7.56
C PRO A 342 0.36 -21.66 6.69
N ARG A 343 1.56 -21.54 7.26
CA ARG A 343 2.76 -21.10 6.53
C ARG A 343 3.19 -22.13 5.50
N PHE A 344 3.54 -21.69 4.31
CA PHE A 344 4.17 -22.55 3.30
C PHE A 344 5.67 -22.72 3.56
N ARG A 345 6.23 -23.82 3.07
CA ARG A 345 7.67 -24.02 3.04
C ARG A 345 8.29 -23.26 1.85
N TYR A 346 9.54 -22.80 1.98
CA TYR A 346 10.23 -22.02 0.94
C TYR A 346 10.18 -22.69 -0.45
N ASP A 347 10.44 -24.00 -0.52
CA ASP A 347 10.39 -24.77 -1.78
C ASP A 347 8.99 -24.73 -2.43
N GLN A 348 7.94 -24.74 -1.61
CA GLN A 348 6.55 -24.68 -2.07
C GLN A 348 6.22 -23.30 -2.63
N VAL A 349 6.66 -22.25 -1.93
CA VAL A 349 6.48 -20.85 -2.38
C VAL A 349 7.15 -20.63 -3.73
N MET A 350 8.43 -21.01 -3.88
CA MET A 350 9.14 -20.84 -5.15
C MET A 350 8.55 -21.71 -6.27
N ARG A 351 8.11 -22.94 -5.96
CA ARG A 351 7.45 -23.80 -6.94
C ARG A 351 6.10 -23.26 -7.38
N LEU A 352 5.31 -22.71 -6.45
CA LEU A 352 4.02 -22.08 -6.74
C LEU A 352 4.21 -20.86 -7.68
N GLY A 353 5.16 -19.99 -7.38
CA GLY A 353 5.46 -18.81 -8.22
C GLY A 353 5.81 -19.22 -9.65
N TRP A 354 6.87 -19.99 -9.82
CA TRP A 354 7.40 -20.30 -11.15
C TRP A 354 6.60 -21.33 -11.94
N LYS A 355 6.08 -22.40 -11.29
CA LYS A 355 5.41 -23.49 -11.99
C LYS A 355 3.90 -23.34 -12.12
N ALA A 356 3.26 -22.52 -11.27
CA ALA A 356 1.82 -22.31 -11.32
C ALA A 356 1.44 -20.89 -11.69
N LEU A 357 1.88 -19.87 -10.93
CA LEU A 357 1.38 -18.50 -11.11
C LEU A 357 1.87 -17.86 -12.42
N VAL A 358 3.16 -17.94 -12.72
CA VAL A 358 3.72 -17.35 -13.96
C VAL A 358 3.11 -17.97 -15.21
N PRO A 359 3.06 -19.31 -15.38
CA PRO A 359 2.42 -19.92 -16.54
C PRO A 359 0.92 -19.61 -16.63
N LEU A 360 0.20 -19.60 -15.50
CA LEU A 360 -1.21 -19.28 -15.47
C LEU A 360 -1.48 -17.80 -15.83
N ALA A 361 -0.63 -16.88 -15.35
CA ALA A 361 -0.72 -15.46 -15.70
C ALA A 361 -0.45 -15.23 -17.20
N LEU A 362 0.54 -15.92 -17.76
CA LEU A 362 0.81 -15.87 -19.19
C LEU A 362 -0.34 -16.44 -20.02
N ALA A 363 -0.88 -17.60 -19.63
CA ALA A 363 -2.03 -18.21 -20.31
C ALA A 363 -3.27 -17.29 -20.24
N ASN A 364 -3.53 -16.67 -19.10
CA ASN A 364 -4.60 -15.70 -18.92
C ASN A 364 -4.41 -14.47 -19.82
N PHE A 365 -3.20 -13.93 -19.90
CA PHE A 365 -2.86 -12.81 -20.77
C PHE A 365 -3.14 -13.15 -22.25
N VAL A 366 -2.67 -14.32 -22.73
CA VAL A 366 -2.90 -14.78 -24.11
C VAL A 366 -4.38 -15.01 -24.37
N ALA A 367 -5.12 -15.56 -23.41
CA ALA A 367 -6.58 -15.76 -23.55
C ALA A 367 -7.32 -14.42 -23.73
N TYR A 368 -7.00 -13.39 -22.95
CA TYR A 368 -7.58 -12.06 -23.11
C TYR A 368 -7.16 -11.38 -24.41
N LEU A 369 -5.92 -11.59 -24.87
CA LEU A 369 -5.45 -11.10 -26.16
C LEU A 369 -6.30 -11.70 -27.30
N LEU A 370 -6.58 -12.99 -27.26
CA LEU A 370 -7.46 -13.66 -28.24
C LEU A 370 -8.89 -13.15 -28.15
N ILE A 371 -9.47 -13.00 -26.96
CA ILE A 371 -10.83 -12.48 -26.79
C ILE A 371 -10.96 -11.07 -27.35
N MET A 372 -9.94 -10.25 -27.25
CA MET A 372 -9.95 -8.87 -27.74
C MET A 372 -9.69 -8.76 -29.25
N SER A 373 -9.08 -9.78 -29.88
CA SER A 373 -8.85 -9.82 -31.31
C SER A 373 -10.11 -10.17 -32.14
N PHE A 374 -11.11 -10.75 -31.49
CA PHE A 374 -12.42 -11.02 -32.04
C PHE A 374 -13.45 -9.96 -31.61
#